data_de81917ee3f0b2f0c264ff9322a2df2b
#
_entry.id   de81917ee3f0b2f0c264ff9322a2df2b
#
_cell.length_a   1.000
_cell.length_b   1.000
_cell.length_c   1.000
_cell.angle_alpha   90.00
_cell.angle_beta   90.00
_cell.angle_gamma   90.00
#
_symmetry.space_group_name_H-M   'P 1'
#
loop_
_entity.id
_entity.type
_entity.pdbx_description
1 polymer ?
#
loop_
_entity_poly.entity_id
_entity_poly.type
_entity_poly.pdbx_seq_one_letter_code
_entity_poly.pdbx_strand_id
1 'polypeptide(L)'
;MIKKLVLGLLTFSVLSVPFAPASENLFQFQAPDIDGEKLSLRQFEGQVVLVVNTASKCGYTYQYEGLEKVYRQFKDRGFVVLGFPSDDFWQEYNSNEEIKEFCEGYQISFPLFAEGPVRGSDKQEVFRFLTEQSDMDGEIRWNFEKFLIDRDGNLVRRYRSGQDPDEDPLLTQIETLL
;
A
#
# COMPACT_ATOMS: atom_id res chain seq x y z
N MET A 1 -29.31 -67.03 32.03
CA MET A 1 -29.80 -65.68 31.63
C MET A 1 -28.61 -64.79 31.33
N ILE A 2 -28.30 -64.60 30.04
CA ILE A 2 -27.13 -63.84 29.60
C ILE A 2 -27.64 -62.43 29.22
N LYS A 3 -27.24 -61.40 29.99
CA LYS A 3 -27.56 -59.99 29.66
C LYS A 3 -26.62 -59.53 28.54
N LYS A 4 -27.17 -59.20 27.38
CA LYS A 4 -26.45 -58.55 26.31
C LYS A 4 -26.24 -57.05 26.64
N LEU A 5 -24.98 -56.66 26.76
CA LEU A 5 -24.56 -55.29 26.92
C LEU A 5 -24.54 -54.64 25.51
N VAL A 6 -25.40 -53.69 25.23
CA VAL A 6 -25.41 -52.90 24.00
C VAL A 6 -24.50 -51.69 24.18
N LEU A 7 -23.34 -51.73 23.56
CA LEU A 7 -22.40 -50.63 23.55
C LEU A 7 -22.82 -49.63 22.45
N GLY A 8 -23.41 -48.51 22.83
CA GLY A 8 -23.79 -47.46 21.92
C GLY A 8 -22.53 -46.65 21.45
N LEU A 9 -22.23 -46.74 20.17
CA LEU A 9 -21.20 -45.87 19.52
C LEU A 9 -21.78 -44.45 19.38
N LEU A 10 -21.28 -43.50 20.17
CA LEU A 10 -21.51 -42.07 19.95
C LEU A 10 -20.60 -41.59 18.84
N THR A 11 -21.16 -41.37 17.63
CA THR A 11 -20.43 -40.74 16.53
C THR A 11 -20.41 -39.24 16.74
N PHE A 12 -19.23 -38.69 17.07
CA PHE A 12 -18.99 -37.25 17.05
C PHE A 12 -18.89 -36.78 15.63
N SER A 13 -19.90 -36.08 15.15
CA SER A 13 -19.85 -35.38 13.85
C SER A 13 -19.06 -34.08 14.04
N VAL A 14 -17.82 -34.02 13.52
CA VAL A 14 -17.03 -32.81 13.47
C VAL A 14 -17.60 -31.93 12.35
N LEU A 15 -18.35 -30.91 12.72
CA LEU A 15 -18.75 -29.84 11.79
C LEU A 15 -17.50 -29.07 11.36
N SER A 16 -17.00 -29.32 10.15
CA SER A 16 -15.98 -28.49 9.52
C SER A 16 -16.62 -27.16 9.16
N VAL A 17 -16.27 -26.11 9.88
CA VAL A 17 -16.60 -24.73 9.52
C VAL A 17 -15.75 -24.39 8.28
N PRO A 18 -16.35 -24.01 7.14
CA PRO A 18 -15.57 -23.60 5.98
C PRO A 18 -14.77 -22.35 6.36
N PHE A 19 -13.44 -22.42 6.25
CA PHE A 19 -12.56 -21.28 6.40
C PHE A 19 -12.79 -20.37 5.19
N ALA A 20 -13.36 -19.18 5.39
CA ALA A 20 -13.46 -18.20 4.34
C ALA A 20 -12.03 -17.81 3.91
N PRO A 21 -11.74 -17.72 2.60
CA PRO A 21 -10.43 -17.23 2.16
C PRO A 21 -10.23 -15.83 2.76
N ALA A 22 -9.03 -15.60 3.32
CA ALA A 22 -8.66 -14.28 3.80
C ALA A 22 -8.79 -13.28 2.64
N SER A 23 -9.43 -12.15 2.89
CA SER A 23 -9.50 -11.07 1.90
C SER A 23 -8.07 -10.63 1.55
N GLU A 24 -7.83 -10.38 0.26
CA GLU A 24 -6.55 -9.85 -0.19
C GLU A 24 -6.30 -8.48 0.45
N ASN A 25 -5.09 -8.25 0.94
CA ASN A 25 -4.69 -6.99 1.57
C ASN A 25 -3.27 -6.59 1.13
N LEU A 26 -2.88 -5.34 1.38
CA LEU A 26 -1.60 -4.79 0.95
C LEU A 26 -0.38 -5.63 1.42
N PHE A 27 -0.42 -6.21 2.60
CA PHE A 27 0.73 -6.88 3.22
C PHE A 27 1.07 -8.25 2.61
N GLN A 28 0.28 -8.74 1.65
CA GLN A 28 0.56 -9.96 0.90
C GLN A 28 1.53 -9.74 -0.25
N PHE A 29 1.73 -8.49 -0.68
CA PHE A 29 2.56 -8.15 -1.82
C PHE A 29 4.03 -7.95 -1.45
N GLN A 30 4.84 -7.89 -2.49
CA GLN A 30 6.25 -7.58 -2.42
C GLN A 30 6.65 -6.83 -3.69
N ALA A 31 7.60 -5.91 -3.56
CA ALA A 31 8.14 -5.16 -4.68
C ALA A 31 9.64 -4.91 -4.48
N PRO A 32 10.43 -4.70 -5.53
CA PRO A 32 11.80 -4.26 -5.36
C PRO A 32 11.84 -2.84 -4.76
N ASP A 33 12.72 -2.60 -3.81
CA ASP A 33 13.01 -1.25 -3.32
C ASP A 33 13.85 -0.47 -4.33
N ILE A 34 14.17 0.79 -4.02
CA ILE A 34 14.93 1.68 -4.92
C ILE A 34 16.33 1.14 -5.23
N ASP A 35 16.90 0.28 -4.39
CA ASP A 35 18.19 -0.38 -4.58
C ASP A 35 18.06 -1.73 -5.31
N GLY A 36 16.83 -2.13 -5.68
CA GLY A 36 16.51 -3.36 -6.41
C GLY A 36 16.37 -4.60 -5.52
N GLU A 37 16.45 -4.45 -4.20
CA GLU A 37 16.29 -5.55 -3.27
C GLU A 37 14.81 -5.86 -3.03
N LYS A 38 14.47 -7.15 -3.05
CA LYS A 38 13.10 -7.60 -2.90
C LYS A 38 12.57 -7.38 -1.49
N LEU A 39 11.60 -6.49 -1.34
CA LEU A 39 11.04 -6.06 -0.08
C LEU A 39 9.59 -6.54 0.07
N SER A 40 9.30 -7.26 1.17
CA SER A 40 7.94 -7.69 1.49
C SER A 40 7.18 -6.56 2.20
N LEU A 41 5.98 -6.22 1.71
CA LEU A 41 5.14 -5.21 2.35
C LEU A 41 4.60 -5.66 3.71
N ARG A 42 4.72 -6.93 4.05
CA ARG A 42 4.40 -7.46 5.38
C ARG A 42 5.18 -6.78 6.51
N GLN A 43 6.37 -6.24 6.24
CA GLN A 43 7.13 -5.52 7.26
C GLN A 43 6.42 -4.27 7.79
N PHE A 44 5.42 -3.75 7.06
CA PHE A 44 4.61 -2.60 7.44
C PHE A 44 3.27 -3.00 8.10
N GLU A 45 3.05 -4.30 8.33
CA GLU A 45 1.83 -4.80 9.01
C GLU A 45 1.66 -4.14 10.39
N GLY A 46 0.43 -3.70 10.67
CA GLY A 46 0.11 -2.95 11.89
C GLY A 46 0.34 -1.44 11.79
N GLN A 47 0.88 -0.93 10.68
CA GLN A 47 1.00 0.50 10.41
C GLN A 47 -0.12 0.99 9.49
N VAL A 48 -0.48 2.26 9.62
CA VAL A 48 -1.26 2.99 8.61
C VAL A 48 -0.31 3.32 7.46
N VAL A 49 -0.68 2.96 6.24
CA VAL A 49 0.20 3.10 5.06
C VAL A 49 -0.40 4.08 4.06
N LEU A 50 0.42 4.98 3.53
CA LEU A 50 0.08 5.82 2.39
C LEU A 50 0.93 5.43 1.18
N VAL A 51 0.33 4.69 0.23
CA VAL A 51 0.98 4.36 -1.04
C VAL A 51 0.78 5.50 -2.03
N VAL A 52 1.87 5.95 -2.67
CA VAL A 52 1.86 7.08 -3.61
C VAL A 52 2.66 6.72 -4.86
N ASN A 53 2.06 6.89 -6.05
CA ASN A 53 2.83 6.84 -7.30
C ASN A 53 3.50 8.20 -7.53
N THR A 54 4.81 8.22 -7.52
CA THR A 54 5.61 9.45 -7.55
C THR A 54 6.27 9.71 -8.91
N ALA A 55 6.74 10.93 -9.13
CA ALA A 55 7.56 11.29 -10.29
C ALA A 55 8.38 12.55 -10.03
N SER A 56 9.63 12.57 -10.52
CA SER A 56 10.62 13.62 -10.24
C SER A 56 10.44 14.88 -11.08
N LYS A 57 9.76 14.80 -12.25
CA LYS A 57 9.63 15.91 -13.24
C LYS A 57 8.17 16.35 -13.41
N CYS A 58 7.32 16.12 -12.42
CA CYS A 58 5.89 16.42 -12.45
C CYS A 58 5.59 17.81 -11.87
N GLY A 59 4.51 18.44 -12.32
CA GLY A 59 4.02 19.67 -11.69
C GLY A 59 3.61 19.48 -10.21
N TYR A 60 3.37 18.24 -9.77
CA TYR A 60 3.05 17.91 -8.38
C TYR A 60 4.27 17.46 -7.55
N THR A 61 5.49 17.54 -8.09
CA THR A 61 6.73 17.11 -7.40
C THR A 61 6.95 17.83 -6.06
N TYR A 62 6.44 19.06 -5.91
CA TYR A 62 6.44 19.79 -4.65
C TYR A 62 5.79 19.02 -3.49
N GLN A 63 4.90 18.08 -3.79
CA GLN A 63 4.22 17.26 -2.77
C GLN A 63 5.16 16.31 -2.02
N TYR A 64 6.37 16.06 -2.52
CA TYR A 64 7.39 15.34 -1.76
C TYR A 64 7.66 15.99 -0.39
N GLU A 65 7.68 17.33 -0.32
CA GLU A 65 7.85 18.06 0.95
C GLU A 65 6.71 17.77 1.93
N GLY A 66 5.46 17.79 1.44
CA GLY A 66 4.28 17.46 2.24
C GLY A 66 4.25 16.00 2.69
N LEU A 67 4.61 15.06 1.79
CA LEU A 67 4.71 13.63 2.12
C LEU A 67 5.76 13.38 3.22
N GLU A 68 6.94 13.97 3.10
CA GLU A 68 7.99 13.84 4.10
C GLU A 68 7.59 14.48 5.44
N LYS A 69 6.93 15.64 5.41
CA LYS A 69 6.42 16.30 6.61
C LYS A 69 5.43 15.42 7.37
N VAL A 70 4.44 14.84 6.67
CA VAL A 70 3.43 13.97 7.28
C VAL A 70 4.07 12.67 7.76
N TYR A 71 5.00 12.10 7.00
CA TYR A 71 5.76 10.92 7.42
C TYR A 71 6.50 11.18 8.73
N ARG A 72 7.31 12.24 8.82
CA ARG A 72 8.04 12.61 10.04
C ARG A 72 7.14 12.87 11.22
N GLN A 73 5.97 13.47 10.99
CA GLN A 73 5.00 13.78 12.03
C GLN A 73 4.40 12.52 12.67
N PHE A 74 4.16 11.48 11.87
CA PHE A 74 3.36 10.32 12.32
C PHE A 74 4.10 8.98 12.35
N LYS A 75 5.34 8.87 11.85
CA LYS A 75 6.09 7.59 11.80
C LYS A 75 6.19 6.90 13.16
N ASP A 76 6.42 7.66 14.23
CA ASP A 76 6.55 7.12 15.59
C ASP A 76 5.19 6.72 16.20
N ARG A 77 4.09 7.01 15.51
CA ARG A 77 2.73 6.59 15.84
C ARG A 77 2.25 5.40 15.00
N GLY A 78 3.11 4.83 14.17
CA GLY A 78 2.79 3.71 13.30
C GLY A 78 2.19 4.11 11.96
N PHE A 79 2.77 5.13 11.32
CA PHE A 79 2.46 5.58 9.96
C PHE A 79 3.68 5.43 9.06
N VAL A 80 3.44 5.07 7.80
CA VAL A 80 4.48 5.03 6.77
C VAL A 80 3.96 5.52 5.43
N VAL A 81 4.81 6.25 4.69
CA VAL A 81 4.62 6.55 3.28
C VAL A 81 5.45 5.56 2.46
N LEU A 82 4.88 5.03 1.39
CA LEU A 82 5.57 4.16 0.42
C LEU A 82 5.53 4.86 -0.95
N GLY A 83 6.68 5.34 -1.41
CA GLY A 83 6.82 6.00 -2.70
C GLY A 83 7.16 5.02 -3.81
N PHE A 84 6.36 5.01 -4.87
CA PHE A 84 6.53 4.18 -6.05
C PHE A 84 6.75 5.09 -7.27
N PRO A 85 7.99 5.35 -7.66
CA PRO A 85 8.31 6.09 -8.87
C PRO A 85 7.76 5.40 -10.12
N SER A 86 7.27 6.20 -11.08
CA SER A 86 6.76 5.67 -12.35
C SER A 86 6.93 6.65 -13.50
N ASP A 87 7.41 6.15 -14.64
CA ASP A 87 7.49 6.91 -15.90
C ASP A 87 6.27 6.74 -16.82
N ASP A 88 5.18 6.16 -16.36
CA ASP A 88 3.94 5.98 -17.14
C ASP A 88 3.35 7.30 -17.69
N PHE A 89 3.80 8.43 -17.18
CA PHE A 89 3.42 9.78 -17.61
C PHE A 89 4.58 10.58 -18.17
N TRP A 90 5.73 9.93 -18.50
CA TRP A 90 6.94 10.54 -19.10
C TRP A 90 7.52 11.68 -18.25
N GLN A 91 7.46 11.53 -16.92
CA GLN A 91 7.87 12.56 -15.97
C GLN A 91 8.80 12.01 -14.88
N GLU A 92 9.46 10.87 -15.13
CA GLU A 92 10.44 10.31 -14.21
C GLU A 92 11.84 10.31 -14.83
N TYR A 93 12.87 10.02 -14.04
CA TYR A 93 14.22 9.73 -14.49
C TYR A 93 14.32 8.29 -15.02
N ASN A 94 15.38 8.01 -15.79
CA ASN A 94 15.52 6.74 -16.49
C ASN A 94 16.17 5.64 -15.64
N SER A 95 16.67 5.95 -14.45
CA SER A 95 17.30 4.99 -13.56
C SER A 95 16.93 5.22 -12.09
N ASN A 96 16.93 4.14 -11.32
CA ASN A 96 16.69 4.20 -9.88
C ASN A 96 17.73 5.05 -9.14
N GLU A 97 18.98 5.08 -9.62
CA GLU A 97 20.07 5.88 -9.06
C GLU A 97 19.76 7.38 -9.18
N GLU A 98 19.31 7.84 -10.37
CA GLU A 98 18.92 9.24 -10.58
C GLU A 98 17.71 9.62 -9.74
N ILE A 99 16.71 8.73 -9.61
CA ILE A 99 15.53 8.93 -8.78
C ILE A 99 15.93 9.05 -7.31
N LYS A 100 16.79 8.16 -6.84
CA LYS A 100 17.30 8.16 -5.46
C LYS A 100 18.04 9.45 -5.14
N GLU A 101 18.98 9.87 -6.00
CA GLU A 101 19.72 11.13 -5.84
C GLU A 101 18.76 12.34 -5.80
N PHE A 102 17.76 12.36 -6.68
CA PHE A 102 16.74 13.40 -6.68
C PHE A 102 15.96 13.44 -5.36
N CYS A 103 15.51 12.29 -4.85
CA CYS A 103 14.78 12.18 -3.58
C CYS A 103 15.65 12.55 -2.37
N GLU A 104 16.95 12.25 -2.41
CA GLU A 104 17.91 12.71 -1.39
C GLU A 104 17.99 14.24 -1.35
N GLY A 105 17.92 14.90 -2.50
CA GLY A 105 17.84 16.37 -2.61
C GLY A 105 16.59 16.96 -1.93
N TYR A 106 15.47 16.23 -1.93
CA TYR A 106 14.25 16.55 -1.18
C TYR A 106 14.29 16.10 0.29
N GLN A 107 15.39 15.49 0.73
CA GLN A 107 15.56 14.91 2.08
C GLN A 107 14.49 13.87 2.44
N ILE A 108 14.05 13.09 1.45
CA ILE A 108 13.07 12.03 1.62
C ILE A 108 13.67 10.93 2.49
N SER A 109 12.95 10.53 3.53
CA SER A 109 13.35 9.49 4.47
C SER A 109 12.37 8.32 4.58
N PHE A 110 11.21 8.41 3.91
CA PHE A 110 10.29 7.28 3.79
C PHE A 110 10.77 6.28 2.72
N PRO A 111 10.33 5.00 2.78
CA PRO A 111 10.69 3.98 1.81
C PRO A 111 10.33 4.33 0.37
N LEU A 112 11.31 4.17 -0.53
CA LEU A 112 11.14 4.28 -1.97
C LEU A 112 11.30 2.91 -2.62
N PHE A 113 10.46 2.64 -3.61
CA PHE A 113 10.51 1.43 -4.43
C PHE A 113 11.19 1.71 -5.77
N ALA A 114 11.59 0.65 -6.46
CA ALA A 114 12.13 0.77 -7.81
C ALA A 114 11.08 1.31 -8.77
N GLU A 115 11.54 2.07 -9.77
CA GLU A 115 10.68 2.55 -10.84
C GLU A 115 9.94 1.38 -11.50
N GLY A 116 8.66 1.60 -11.81
CA GLY A 116 7.86 0.59 -12.49
C GLY A 116 6.45 1.06 -12.86
N PRO A 117 5.76 0.28 -13.70
CA PRO A 117 4.45 0.65 -14.20
C PRO A 117 3.38 0.62 -13.10
N VAL A 118 2.54 1.66 -13.08
CA VAL A 118 1.41 1.82 -12.14
C VAL A 118 0.05 1.77 -12.83
N ARG A 119 0.05 1.70 -14.18
CA ARG A 119 -1.16 1.63 -15.02
C ARG A 119 -0.99 0.64 -16.18
N GLY A 120 -2.10 0.34 -16.88
CA GLY A 120 -2.09 -0.60 -18.01
C GLY A 120 -2.04 -2.07 -17.59
N SER A 121 -1.82 -2.95 -18.57
CA SER A 121 -1.79 -4.41 -18.36
C SER A 121 -0.62 -4.88 -17.51
N ASP A 122 0.49 -4.15 -17.58
CA ASP A 122 1.78 -4.53 -17.00
C ASP A 122 2.03 -3.89 -15.63
N LYS A 123 1.02 -3.14 -15.11
CA LYS A 123 1.12 -2.51 -13.79
C LYS A 123 1.50 -3.50 -12.70
N GLN A 124 2.30 -3.04 -11.76
CA GLN A 124 2.70 -3.81 -10.58
C GLN A 124 1.48 -4.36 -9.83
N GLU A 125 1.60 -5.53 -9.23
CA GLU A 125 0.49 -6.20 -8.52
C GLU A 125 -0.09 -5.36 -7.39
N VAL A 126 0.73 -4.58 -6.70
CA VAL A 126 0.29 -3.60 -5.70
C VAL A 126 -0.72 -2.62 -6.29
N PHE A 127 -0.45 -2.07 -7.46
CA PHE A 127 -1.36 -1.12 -8.11
C PHE A 127 -2.57 -1.80 -8.75
N ARG A 128 -2.45 -3.08 -9.13
CA ARG A 128 -3.62 -3.88 -9.54
C ARG A 128 -4.60 -4.00 -8.38
N PHE A 129 -4.12 -4.46 -7.23
CA PHE A 129 -4.91 -4.55 -6.01
C PHE A 129 -5.55 -3.19 -5.63
N LEU A 130 -4.76 -2.13 -5.55
CA LEU A 130 -5.23 -0.81 -5.13
C LEU A 130 -6.28 -0.20 -6.07
N THR A 131 -6.15 -0.40 -7.37
CA THR A 131 -7.09 0.16 -8.36
C THR A 131 -8.38 -0.66 -8.48
N GLU A 132 -8.35 -1.97 -8.22
CA GLU A 132 -9.51 -2.86 -8.23
C GLU A 132 -10.34 -2.77 -6.94
N GLN A 133 -9.72 -2.45 -5.80
CA GLN A 133 -10.40 -2.30 -4.49
C GLN A 133 -10.92 -0.88 -4.24
N SER A 134 -10.50 0.09 -5.05
CA SER A 134 -10.83 1.50 -4.85
C SER A 134 -12.30 1.79 -5.20
N ASP A 135 -12.97 2.59 -4.35
CA ASP A 135 -14.26 3.19 -4.61
C ASP A 135 -14.24 4.22 -5.77
N MET A 136 -13.04 4.69 -6.13
CA MET A 136 -12.76 5.47 -7.34
C MET A 136 -12.20 4.56 -8.42
N ASP A 137 -13.08 3.84 -9.10
CA ASP A 137 -12.75 2.88 -10.16
C ASP A 137 -11.78 3.39 -11.22
N GLY A 138 -11.01 2.44 -11.77
CA GLY A 138 -10.21 2.59 -12.96
C GLY A 138 -8.76 2.97 -12.71
N GLU A 139 -8.07 3.14 -13.81
CA GLU A 139 -6.62 3.37 -13.86
C GLU A 139 -6.18 4.63 -13.12
N ILE A 140 -4.92 4.63 -12.69
CA ILE A 140 -4.22 5.84 -12.24
C ILE A 140 -4.21 6.84 -13.40
N ARG A 141 -4.62 8.07 -13.10
CA ARG A 141 -4.81 9.12 -14.12
C ARG A 141 -3.64 10.05 -14.23
N TRP A 142 -2.86 10.19 -13.14
CA TRP A 142 -1.70 11.05 -13.10
C TRP A 142 -0.77 10.68 -11.94
N ASN A 143 0.43 11.27 -11.92
CA ASN A 143 1.37 11.14 -10.80
C ASN A 143 0.78 11.71 -9.50
N PHE A 144 1.27 11.24 -8.37
CA PHE A 144 0.86 11.64 -7.02
C PHE A 144 -0.60 11.32 -6.67
N GLU A 145 -1.19 10.25 -7.19
CA GLU A 145 -2.38 9.66 -6.57
C GLU A 145 -1.97 8.91 -5.30
N LYS A 146 -2.83 8.96 -4.29
CA LYS A 146 -2.55 8.39 -2.97
C LYS A 146 -3.61 7.37 -2.62
N PHE A 147 -3.16 6.30 -1.98
CA PHE A 147 -4.01 5.22 -1.47
C PHE A 147 -3.71 5.07 0.01
N LEU A 148 -4.71 5.35 0.84
CA LEU A 148 -4.62 5.24 2.29
C LEU A 148 -5.10 3.86 2.73
N ILE A 149 -4.27 3.18 3.51
CA ILE A 149 -4.43 1.79 3.93
C ILE A 149 -4.47 1.75 5.46
N ASP A 150 -5.36 0.96 6.03
CA ASP A 150 -5.45 0.76 7.47
C ASP A 150 -4.37 -0.21 8.00
N ARG A 151 -4.36 -0.42 9.33
CA ARG A 151 -3.39 -1.29 10.01
C ARG A 151 -3.52 -2.77 9.64
N ASP A 152 -4.66 -3.18 9.08
CA ASP A 152 -4.95 -4.55 8.63
C ASP A 152 -4.62 -4.77 7.15
N GLY A 153 -4.18 -3.70 6.46
CA GLY A 153 -3.80 -3.72 5.05
C GLY A 153 -4.95 -3.50 4.07
N ASN A 154 -6.13 -3.09 4.55
CA ASN A 154 -7.27 -2.81 3.71
C ASN A 154 -7.21 -1.38 3.15
N LEU A 155 -7.60 -1.20 1.88
CA LEU A 155 -7.73 0.11 1.28
C LEU A 155 -8.91 0.88 1.92
N VAL A 156 -8.60 2.01 2.56
CA VAL A 156 -9.60 2.90 3.18
C VAL A 156 -10.09 3.92 2.17
N ARG A 157 -9.17 4.56 1.42
CA ARG A 157 -9.53 5.61 0.48
C ARG A 157 -8.44 5.87 -0.56
N ARG A 158 -8.87 6.27 -1.75
CA ARG A 158 -8.02 6.81 -2.81
C ARG A 158 -8.19 8.31 -2.92
N TYR A 159 -7.09 9.03 -3.17
CA TYR A 159 -7.08 10.47 -3.41
C TYR A 159 -6.41 10.77 -4.75
N ARG A 160 -6.96 11.72 -5.48
CA ARG A 160 -6.36 12.16 -6.75
C ARG A 160 -5.15 13.05 -6.51
N SER A 161 -4.37 13.28 -7.57
CA SER A 161 -3.10 14.02 -7.54
C SER A 161 -3.18 15.40 -6.86
N GLY A 162 -4.29 16.12 -7.08
CA GLY A 162 -4.47 17.46 -6.55
C GLY A 162 -4.76 17.56 -5.03
N GLN A 163 -4.89 16.41 -4.33
CA GLN A 163 -4.99 16.42 -2.87
C GLN A 163 -3.58 16.51 -2.27
N ASP A 164 -3.28 17.61 -1.61
CA ASP A 164 -2.02 17.75 -0.91
C ASP A 164 -1.95 16.82 0.31
N PRO A 165 -0.78 16.18 0.56
CA PRO A 165 -0.68 15.14 1.58
C PRO A 165 -0.79 15.66 3.01
N ASP A 166 -0.46 16.93 3.25
CA ASP A 166 -0.48 17.60 4.56
C ASP A 166 -1.71 18.51 4.76
N GLU A 167 -2.75 18.31 3.95
CA GLU A 167 -4.02 19.03 4.01
C GLU A 167 -5.23 18.10 4.15
N ASP A 168 -6.33 18.65 4.63
CA ASP A 168 -7.61 17.93 4.71
C ASP A 168 -8.21 17.68 3.30
N PRO A 169 -8.93 16.56 3.11
CA PRO A 169 -9.35 15.60 4.15
C PRO A 169 -8.33 14.47 4.43
N LEU A 170 -7.20 14.39 3.72
CA LEU A 170 -6.25 13.28 3.87
C LEU A 170 -5.60 13.29 5.27
N LEU A 171 -5.16 14.45 5.74
CA LEU A 171 -4.49 14.58 7.05
C LEU A 171 -5.39 14.09 8.19
N THR A 172 -6.64 14.58 8.25
CA THR A 172 -7.62 14.13 9.24
C THR A 172 -7.90 12.63 9.15
N GLN A 173 -7.94 12.07 7.94
CA GLN A 173 -8.19 10.63 7.79
C GLN A 173 -7.01 9.80 8.29
N ILE A 174 -5.76 10.23 8.08
CA ILE A 174 -4.57 9.59 8.65
C ILE A 174 -4.66 9.60 10.17
N GLU A 175 -4.93 10.76 10.77
CA GLU A 175 -5.04 10.89 12.24
C GLU A 175 -6.11 10.00 12.84
N THR A 176 -7.21 9.78 12.13
CA THR A 176 -8.32 8.92 12.59
C THR A 176 -7.93 7.44 12.63
N LEU A 177 -7.01 7.00 11.77
CA LEU A 177 -6.55 5.61 11.69
C LEU A 177 -5.39 5.29 12.65
N LEU A 178 -4.71 6.30 13.19
CA LEU A 178 -3.58 6.18 14.11
C LEU A 178 -3.99 5.95 15.56
#